data_d7b9a0ade096012912298b1259b143d2
#
_entry.id   d7b9a0ade096012912298b1259b143d2
#
_cell.length_a   1.000
_cell.length_b   1.000
_cell.length_c   1.000
_cell.angle_alpha   90.00
_cell.angle_beta   90.00
_cell.angle_gamma   90.00
#
_symmetry.space_group_name_H-M   'P 1'
#
loop_
_entity.id
_entity.type
_entity.pdbx_description
1 polymer ?
#
loop_
_entity_poly.entity_id
_entity_poly.type
_entity_poly.pdbx_seq_one_letter_code
_entity_poly.pdbx_strand_id
1 'polypeptide(L)'
;MASGLPVRELSSFRTARIIRTLHTGSSGATVRLVQQPSGDLLAVKTSLQPRVPASAQAAARESIEPYFPRRLPEVLFAGNLQGTDTLVTRCPSPTTLADSVERHGAEGPAPDVWQDVVTTLSQVWEDSARPGFHPAQATRKHALRWRRGTAGLRHTLQMKGLEVPLWAHVLVNGSDHGPLEGLLQRLGRIPPPAVHVACQGDPQPRNILLDDEGRWHLVDWEWSGLHQDWRMMISHLVGWWHVEDLLTTAHGEATASPSALTLNYPPPNPTRTRGWTTPALHAFHRMTNPAHHDQDLTALARHTAMLLLREVPRSLDTAQCHLLAPLLGEAIRLIDAPHPLLPPSAN
;
A
#
# COMPACT_ATOMS: atom_id res chain seq x y z
N MET A 1 10.75 9.50 27.24
CA MET A 1 11.58 10.73 27.32
C MET A 1 12.22 10.89 25.95
N ALA A 2 11.82 11.90 25.17
CA ALA A 2 12.42 12.14 23.85
C ALA A 2 13.86 12.63 24.07
N SER A 3 14.84 11.80 23.70
CA SER A 3 16.24 12.21 23.64
C SER A 3 16.37 13.22 22.48
N GLY A 4 16.47 14.51 22.83
CA GLY A 4 16.80 15.52 21.84
C GLY A 4 18.15 15.20 21.22
N LEU A 5 18.28 15.35 19.90
CA LEU A 5 19.56 15.27 19.20
C LEU A 5 20.56 16.20 19.91
N PRO A 6 21.80 15.76 20.18
CA PRO A 6 22.84 16.65 20.65
C PRO A 6 23.03 17.78 19.63
N VAL A 7 23.18 19.01 20.13
CA VAL A 7 23.30 20.24 19.33
C VAL A 7 24.36 20.16 18.22
N ARG A 8 25.35 19.27 18.36
CA ARG A 8 26.38 18.98 17.34
C ARG A 8 25.84 18.33 16.07
N GLU A 9 24.81 17.48 16.15
CA GLU A 9 24.21 16.83 14.96
C GLU A 9 23.33 17.79 14.18
N LEU A 10 22.64 18.73 14.84
CA LEU A 10 21.87 19.77 14.14
C LEU A 10 22.75 20.74 13.32
N SER A 11 24.01 20.97 13.74
CA SER A 11 24.96 21.79 12.96
C SER A 11 25.42 21.12 11.66
N SER A 12 25.47 19.79 11.63
CA SER A 12 25.86 19.03 10.41
C SER A 12 24.79 19.09 9.31
N PHE A 13 23.53 19.37 9.64
CA PHE A 13 22.50 19.59 8.62
C PHE A 13 22.69 20.88 7.80
N ARG A 14 23.41 21.87 8.31
CA ARG A 14 23.66 23.13 7.58
C ARG A 14 24.60 22.96 6.40
N THR A 15 25.43 21.93 6.40
CA THR A 15 26.41 21.63 5.35
C THR A 15 26.02 20.42 4.52
N ALA A 16 24.89 19.82 4.80
CA ALA A 16 24.41 18.65 4.11
C ALA A 16 23.84 19.02 2.72
N ARG A 17 24.09 18.17 1.72
CA ARG A 17 23.62 18.37 0.35
C ARG A 17 22.31 17.61 0.13
N ILE A 18 21.27 18.26 -0.36
CA ILE A 18 20.06 17.59 -0.83
C ILE A 18 20.39 16.87 -2.14
N ILE A 19 20.24 15.54 -2.15
CA ILE A 19 20.47 14.70 -3.34
C ILE A 19 19.18 14.59 -4.15
N ARG A 20 18.05 14.34 -3.46
CA ARG A 20 16.74 14.09 -4.08
C ARG A 20 15.63 14.62 -3.20
N THR A 21 14.61 15.17 -3.82
CA THR A 21 13.36 15.54 -3.14
C THR A 21 12.23 14.69 -3.70
N LEU A 22 11.49 14.04 -2.82
CA LEU A 22 10.32 13.23 -3.15
C LEU A 22 9.09 14.00 -2.64
N HIS A 23 8.30 14.54 -3.55
CA HIS A 23 7.10 15.35 -3.21
C HIS A 23 5.84 14.51 -3.06
N THR A 24 5.93 13.19 -3.19
CA THR A 24 4.78 12.35 -3.43
C THR A 24 4.58 11.32 -2.36
N GLY A 25 3.88 11.70 -1.32
CA GLY A 25 3.19 10.73 -0.48
C GLY A 25 1.72 11.14 -0.36
N SER A 26 0.82 10.19 -0.24
CA SER A 26 -0.59 10.47 0.07
C SER A 26 -0.77 11.18 1.42
N SER A 27 0.30 11.35 2.18
CA SER A 27 0.36 12.04 3.48
C SER A 27 0.52 13.57 3.38
N GLY A 28 0.86 14.11 2.19
CA GLY A 28 1.20 15.52 2.04
C GLY A 28 2.57 15.90 2.64
N ALA A 29 3.37 14.92 3.05
CA ALA A 29 4.72 15.14 3.53
C ALA A 29 5.71 15.26 2.38
N THR A 30 6.76 16.06 2.57
CA THR A 30 7.92 16.11 1.69
C THR A 30 9.04 15.26 2.29
N VAL A 31 9.62 14.36 1.49
CA VAL A 31 10.80 13.58 1.87
C VAL A 31 12.00 14.09 1.08
N ARG A 32 13.07 14.46 1.77
CA ARG A 32 14.36 14.82 1.17
C ARG A 32 15.41 13.81 1.55
N LEU A 33 16.13 13.31 0.55
CA LEU A 33 17.36 12.55 0.77
C LEU A 33 18.52 13.54 0.83
N VAL A 34 19.28 13.44 1.91
CA VAL A 34 20.32 14.41 2.26
C VAL A 34 21.62 13.64 2.51
N GLN A 35 22.71 14.07 1.88
CA GLN A 35 24.04 13.52 2.12
C GLN A 35 24.79 14.43 3.09
N GLN A 36 25.27 13.85 4.17
CA GLN A 36 26.15 14.53 5.12
C GLN A 36 27.59 14.62 4.57
N PRO A 37 28.43 15.53 5.08
CA PRO A 37 29.85 15.60 4.70
C PRO A 37 30.64 14.32 4.99
N SER A 38 30.18 13.48 5.91
CA SER A 38 30.71 12.13 6.17
C SER A 38 30.44 11.13 5.06
N GLY A 39 29.54 11.44 4.12
CA GLY A 39 29.03 10.53 3.11
C GLY A 39 27.74 9.81 3.52
N ASP A 40 27.34 9.87 4.80
CA ASP A 40 26.11 9.24 5.29
C ASP A 40 24.87 9.83 4.63
N LEU A 41 23.92 8.98 4.30
CA LEU A 41 22.62 9.38 3.75
C LEU A 41 21.57 9.43 4.86
N LEU A 42 20.75 10.49 4.80
CA LEU A 42 19.61 10.68 5.69
C LEU A 42 18.33 10.88 4.87
N ALA A 43 17.22 10.36 5.37
CA ALA A 43 15.89 10.71 4.89
C ALA A 43 15.23 11.67 5.87
N VAL A 44 14.86 12.86 5.38
CA VAL A 44 14.20 13.92 6.15
C VAL A 44 12.78 14.07 5.66
N LYS A 45 11.82 13.55 6.42
CA LYS A 45 10.37 13.66 6.14
C LYS A 45 9.82 14.85 6.93
N THR A 46 9.23 15.82 6.23
CA THR A 46 8.67 17.04 6.83
C THR A 46 7.21 17.23 6.44
N SER A 47 6.39 17.70 7.38
CA SER A 47 4.98 18.05 7.13
C SER A 47 4.56 19.23 8.00
N LEU A 48 3.77 20.15 7.42
CA LEU A 48 3.11 21.22 8.18
C LEU A 48 1.85 20.71 8.89
N GLN A 49 1.18 19.73 8.32
CA GLN A 49 -0.04 19.12 8.85
C GLN A 49 0.07 17.60 8.77
N PRO A 50 0.83 16.97 9.67
CA PRO A 50 1.06 15.53 9.61
C PRO A 50 -0.23 14.77 9.96
N ARG A 51 -0.53 13.72 9.20
CA ARG A 51 -1.61 12.77 9.55
C ARG A 51 -1.26 11.95 10.78
N VAL A 52 -0.01 11.55 10.85
CA VAL A 52 0.60 10.85 11.97
C VAL A 52 1.85 11.64 12.32
N PRO A 53 1.93 12.22 13.53
CA PRO A 53 3.10 12.97 13.97
C PRO A 53 4.40 12.15 13.90
N ALA A 54 5.52 12.80 13.65
CA ALA A 54 6.83 12.16 13.58
C ALA A 54 7.16 11.34 14.83
N SER A 55 6.84 11.86 16.01
CA SER A 55 7.00 11.13 17.27
C SER A 55 6.17 9.85 17.36
N ALA A 56 4.95 9.88 16.83
CA ALA A 56 4.11 8.68 16.78
C ALA A 56 4.61 7.66 15.75
N GLN A 57 5.19 8.11 14.62
CA GLN A 57 5.85 7.21 13.67
C GLN A 57 7.09 6.56 14.27
N ALA A 58 7.91 7.30 15.01
CA ALA A 58 9.06 6.77 15.74
C ALA A 58 8.65 5.73 16.80
N ALA A 59 7.62 6.02 17.60
CA ALA A 59 7.09 5.07 18.59
C ALA A 59 6.50 3.80 17.92
N ALA A 60 5.83 3.95 16.79
CA ALA A 60 5.33 2.81 16.02
C ALA A 60 6.47 1.94 15.49
N ARG A 61 7.54 2.55 14.97
CA ARG A 61 8.76 1.85 14.56
C ARG A 61 9.39 1.08 15.73
N GLU A 62 9.56 1.72 16.89
CA GLU A 62 10.10 1.08 18.09
C GLU A 62 9.26 -0.13 18.52
N SER A 63 7.93 -0.04 18.43
CA SER A 63 7.03 -1.12 18.82
C SER A 63 7.18 -2.39 17.97
N ILE A 64 7.57 -2.24 16.69
CA ILE A 64 7.73 -3.37 15.77
C ILE A 64 9.20 -3.81 15.62
N GLU A 65 10.17 -3.04 16.13
CA GLU A 65 11.61 -3.34 16.00
C GLU A 65 12.00 -4.75 16.46
N PRO A 66 11.45 -5.32 17.55
CA PRO A 66 11.78 -6.68 17.97
C PRO A 66 11.45 -7.76 16.94
N TYR A 67 10.50 -7.48 16.05
CA TYR A 67 10.09 -8.40 14.99
C TYR A 67 10.88 -8.24 13.70
N PHE A 68 11.56 -7.10 13.53
CA PHE A 68 12.31 -6.75 12.30
C PHE A 68 13.77 -6.40 12.62
N PRO A 69 14.56 -7.30 13.22
CA PRO A 69 15.93 -6.98 13.64
C PRO A 69 16.77 -6.55 12.43
N ARG A 70 17.39 -5.38 12.52
CA ARG A 70 18.25 -4.78 11.48
C ARG A 70 17.56 -4.45 10.15
N ARG A 71 16.23 -4.54 10.09
CA ARG A 71 15.45 -4.22 8.88
C ARG A 71 14.79 -2.84 8.93
N LEU A 72 14.82 -2.17 10.07
CA LEU A 72 14.25 -0.83 10.25
C LEU A 72 15.36 0.19 10.41
N PRO A 73 15.48 1.19 9.51
CA PRO A 73 16.44 2.28 9.67
C PRO A 73 16.34 2.98 11.02
N GLU A 74 17.46 3.46 11.51
CA GLU A 74 17.55 4.19 12.77
C GLU A 74 16.84 5.53 12.67
N VAL A 75 16.04 5.88 13.71
CA VAL A 75 15.46 7.20 13.86
C VAL A 75 16.46 8.09 14.61
N LEU A 76 16.89 9.15 13.97
CA LEU A 76 17.83 10.12 14.53
C LEU A 76 17.10 11.28 15.21
N PHE A 77 15.93 11.67 14.68
CA PHE A 77 15.10 12.73 15.25
C PHE A 77 13.63 12.52 14.90
N ALA A 78 12.75 12.79 15.86
CA ALA A 78 11.30 12.80 15.63
C ALA A 78 10.65 13.87 16.51
N GLY A 79 10.12 14.93 15.88
CA GLY A 79 9.50 16.03 16.61
C GLY A 79 9.29 17.28 15.79
N ASN A 80 9.02 18.40 16.42
CA ASN A 80 8.86 19.69 15.76
C ASN A 80 10.20 20.38 15.58
N LEU A 81 10.54 20.76 14.37
CA LEU A 81 11.70 21.55 14.03
C LEU A 81 11.24 22.84 13.33
N GLN A 82 11.38 23.98 13.96
CA GLN A 82 11.01 25.30 13.43
C GLN A 82 9.56 25.35 12.90
N GLY A 83 8.61 24.83 13.66
CA GLY A 83 7.19 24.83 13.30
C GLY A 83 6.78 23.71 12.34
N THR A 84 7.70 22.85 11.92
CA THR A 84 7.45 21.74 11.00
C THR A 84 7.64 20.41 11.70
N ASP A 85 6.66 19.53 11.61
CA ASP A 85 6.78 18.15 12.09
C ASP A 85 7.80 17.41 11.24
N THR A 86 8.84 16.88 11.87
CA THR A 86 10.05 16.40 11.21
C THR A 86 10.45 15.03 11.74
N LEU A 87 10.62 14.07 10.85
CA LEU A 87 11.23 12.76 11.11
C LEU A 87 12.53 12.66 10.31
N VAL A 88 13.62 12.39 11.00
CA VAL A 88 14.94 12.14 10.39
C VAL A 88 15.35 10.71 10.67
N THR A 89 15.69 9.99 9.62
CA THR A 89 16.15 8.61 9.71
C THR A 89 17.44 8.41 8.95
N ARG A 90 18.26 7.48 9.39
CA ARG A 90 19.39 7.00 8.58
C ARG A 90 18.81 6.36 7.30
N CYS A 91 19.40 6.64 6.15
CA CYS A 91 18.95 6.08 4.89
C CYS A 91 20.02 5.11 4.38
N PRO A 92 19.80 3.78 4.44
CA PRO A 92 20.82 2.81 4.02
C PRO A 92 21.07 2.86 2.51
N SER A 93 20.10 3.31 1.73
CA SER A 93 20.21 3.44 0.27
C SER A 93 19.16 4.39 -0.28
N PRO A 94 19.44 5.11 -1.37
CA PRO A 94 18.43 5.88 -2.09
C PRO A 94 17.58 5.04 -3.05
N THR A 95 17.89 3.74 -3.22
CA THR A 95 17.25 2.84 -4.17
C THR A 95 16.16 2.03 -3.50
N THR A 96 14.95 2.05 -4.04
CA THR A 96 13.86 1.19 -3.62
C THR A 96 13.82 -0.11 -4.42
N LEU A 97 13.10 -1.12 -3.89
CA LEU A 97 12.82 -2.34 -4.66
C LEU A 97 12.03 -2.02 -5.94
N ALA A 98 11.11 -1.04 -5.88
CA ALA A 98 10.39 -0.58 -7.07
C ALA A 98 11.34 0.00 -8.13
N ASP A 99 12.31 0.85 -7.74
CA ASP A 99 13.34 1.37 -8.66
C ASP A 99 14.20 0.25 -9.25
N SER A 100 14.46 -0.83 -8.50
CA SER A 100 15.20 -1.99 -8.99
C SER A 100 14.42 -2.79 -10.03
N VAL A 101 13.12 -3.00 -9.79
CA VAL A 101 12.23 -3.66 -10.76
C VAL A 101 12.08 -2.85 -12.04
N GLU A 102 11.92 -1.53 -11.92
CA GLU A 102 11.81 -0.64 -13.07
C GLU A 102 13.06 -0.68 -13.96
N ARG A 103 14.25 -0.76 -13.35
CA ARG A 103 15.54 -0.79 -14.08
C ARG A 103 15.89 -2.15 -14.69
N HIS A 104 15.58 -3.25 -14.00
CA HIS A 104 16.11 -4.57 -14.36
C HIS A 104 15.01 -5.61 -14.66
N GLY A 105 13.74 -5.27 -14.40
CA GLY A 105 12.63 -6.22 -14.57
C GLY A 105 12.76 -7.46 -13.69
N ALA A 106 12.31 -8.59 -14.22
CA ALA A 106 12.42 -9.90 -13.55
C ALA A 106 13.80 -10.58 -13.72
N GLU A 107 14.68 -10.03 -14.53
CA GLU A 107 16.03 -10.60 -14.77
C GLU A 107 17.08 -10.11 -13.76
N GLY A 108 16.71 -9.10 -12.94
CA GLY A 108 17.57 -8.54 -11.88
C GLY A 108 17.42 -9.27 -10.54
N PRO A 109 18.07 -8.75 -9.48
CA PRO A 109 18.04 -9.34 -8.13
C PRO A 109 16.67 -9.15 -7.42
N ALA A 110 15.79 -8.33 -7.97
CA ALA A 110 14.54 -7.96 -7.33
C ALA A 110 13.59 -9.14 -7.00
N PRO A 111 13.44 -10.19 -7.82
CA PRO A 111 12.60 -11.34 -7.49
C PRO A 111 13.05 -12.08 -6.24
N ASP A 112 14.33 -12.34 -6.08
CA ASP A 112 14.88 -13.04 -4.91
C ASP A 112 14.74 -12.21 -3.64
N VAL A 113 15.03 -10.91 -3.73
CA VAL A 113 14.80 -9.96 -2.63
C VAL A 113 13.33 -9.91 -2.26
N TRP A 114 12.43 -9.84 -3.24
CA TRP A 114 10.98 -9.85 -2.98
C TRP A 114 10.53 -11.12 -2.27
N GLN A 115 11.02 -12.27 -2.71
CA GLN A 115 10.75 -13.56 -2.06
C GLN A 115 11.23 -13.55 -0.60
N ASP A 116 12.43 -13.03 -0.31
CA ASP A 116 12.97 -12.90 1.06
C ASP A 116 12.13 -11.94 1.91
N VAL A 117 11.73 -10.79 1.36
CA VAL A 117 10.83 -9.83 2.02
C VAL A 117 9.53 -10.50 2.42
N VAL A 118 8.84 -11.13 1.48
CA VAL A 118 7.53 -11.77 1.73
C VAL A 118 7.65 -12.92 2.73
N THR A 119 8.72 -13.71 2.62
CA THR A 119 8.98 -14.82 3.56
C THR A 119 9.21 -14.29 4.97
N THR A 120 10.04 -13.25 5.12
CA THR A 120 10.31 -12.62 6.43
C THR A 120 9.04 -12.00 7.02
N LEU A 121 8.26 -11.24 6.22
CA LEU A 121 7.01 -10.65 6.66
C LEU A 121 6.03 -11.72 7.14
N SER A 122 5.90 -12.80 6.38
CA SER A 122 5.03 -13.92 6.72
C SER A 122 5.44 -14.57 8.04
N GLN A 123 6.73 -14.82 8.25
CA GLN A 123 7.23 -15.36 9.50
C GLN A 123 6.94 -14.43 10.69
N VAL A 124 7.14 -13.13 10.52
CA VAL A 124 6.80 -12.13 11.54
C VAL A 124 5.31 -12.17 11.87
N TRP A 125 4.44 -12.32 10.89
CA TRP A 125 3.00 -12.43 11.15
C TRP A 125 2.64 -13.72 11.89
N GLU A 126 3.21 -14.86 11.52
CA GLU A 126 3.02 -16.13 12.21
C GLU A 126 3.48 -16.03 13.68
N ASP A 127 4.68 -15.50 13.93
CA ASP A 127 5.28 -15.40 15.27
C ASP A 127 4.57 -14.38 16.16
N SER A 128 4.05 -13.30 15.57
CA SER A 128 3.35 -12.24 16.29
C SER A 128 1.84 -12.42 16.36
N ALA A 129 1.27 -13.47 15.75
CA ALA A 129 -0.16 -13.70 15.72
C ALA A 129 -0.75 -13.81 17.14
N ARG A 130 -1.78 -13.01 17.40
CA ARG A 130 -2.50 -13.04 18.68
C ARG A 130 -4.00 -13.13 18.40
N PRO A 131 -4.73 -14.00 19.13
CA PRO A 131 -6.17 -14.13 18.98
C PRO A 131 -6.90 -12.88 19.45
N GLY A 132 -8.09 -12.70 18.93
CA GLY A 132 -8.96 -11.58 19.28
C GLY A 132 -8.86 -10.43 18.30
N PHE A 133 -9.82 -9.54 18.42
CA PHE A 133 -9.93 -8.34 17.60
C PHE A 133 -9.63 -7.10 18.44
N HIS A 134 -8.66 -6.29 18.02
CA HIS A 134 -8.43 -4.98 18.60
C HIS A 134 -9.02 -3.92 17.66
N PRO A 135 -10.27 -3.42 17.93
CA PRO A 135 -11.05 -2.65 16.96
C PRO A 135 -10.37 -1.37 16.49
N ALA A 136 -9.56 -0.75 17.36
CA ALA A 136 -9.22 0.66 17.20
C ALA A 136 -8.28 0.96 16.00
N GLN A 137 -7.28 0.13 15.73
CA GLN A 137 -6.28 0.44 14.68
C GLN A 137 -6.69 -0.07 13.29
N ALA A 138 -7.03 -1.34 13.18
CA ALA A 138 -7.40 -1.95 11.90
C ALA A 138 -8.66 -1.30 11.33
N THR A 139 -9.69 -1.08 12.15
CA THR A 139 -10.95 -0.43 11.74
C THR A 139 -10.74 1.01 11.31
N ARG A 140 -9.91 1.78 12.03
CA ARG A 140 -9.63 3.18 11.68
C ARG A 140 -8.95 3.31 10.33
N LYS A 141 -7.95 2.47 10.06
CA LYS A 141 -7.22 2.48 8.79
C LYS A 141 -8.13 2.08 7.63
N HIS A 142 -8.94 1.04 7.82
CA HIS A 142 -9.93 0.60 6.84
C HIS A 142 -10.96 1.71 6.54
N ALA A 143 -11.56 2.30 7.57
CA ALA A 143 -12.55 3.36 7.41
C ALA A 143 -11.96 4.60 6.70
N LEU A 144 -10.71 4.96 6.98
CA LEU A 144 -10.04 6.07 6.30
C LEU A 144 -9.82 5.76 4.82
N ARG A 145 -9.39 4.55 4.48
CA ARG A 145 -9.20 4.11 3.09
C ARG A 145 -10.51 4.09 2.33
N TRP A 146 -11.56 3.54 2.94
CA TRP A 146 -12.89 3.50 2.35
C TRP A 146 -13.43 4.90 2.03
N ARG A 147 -13.37 5.82 3.01
CA ARG A 147 -13.80 7.22 2.79
C ARG A 147 -13.04 7.89 1.65
N ARG A 148 -11.73 7.69 1.55
CA ARG A 148 -10.90 8.30 0.51
C ARG A 148 -11.16 7.68 -0.86
N GLY A 149 -11.20 6.36 -0.94
CA GLY A 149 -11.48 5.65 -2.18
C GLY A 149 -12.84 6.03 -2.75
N THR A 150 -13.88 6.04 -1.92
CA THR A 150 -15.25 6.43 -2.35
C THR A 150 -15.37 7.91 -2.71
N ALA A 151 -14.71 8.81 -1.97
CA ALA A 151 -14.68 10.23 -2.30
C ALA A 151 -13.92 10.48 -3.61
N GLY A 152 -12.76 9.84 -3.78
CA GLY A 152 -11.97 9.91 -5.02
C GLY A 152 -12.72 9.37 -6.23
N LEU A 153 -13.44 8.24 -6.08
CA LEU A 153 -14.28 7.69 -7.12
C LEU A 153 -15.38 8.68 -7.54
N ARG A 154 -16.16 9.20 -6.58
CA ARG A 154 -17.23 10.16 -6.86
C ARG A 154 -16.70 11.39 -7.59
N HIS A 155 -15.61 11.97 -7.09
CA HIS A 155 -14.98 13.13 -7.73
C HIS A 155 -14.53 12.80 -9.16
N THR A 156 -13.92 11.64 -9.39
CA THR A 156 -13.47 11.24 -10.72
C THR A 156 -14.64 11.07 -11.69
N LEU A 157 -15.71 10.37 -11.27
CA LEU A 157 -16.90 10.21 -12.10
C LEU A 157 -17.53 11.56 -12.46
N GLN A 158 -17.64 12.47 -11.50
CA GLN A 158 -18.15 13.83 -11.72
C GLN A 158 -17.30 14.59 -12.73
N MET A 159 -15.98 14.63 -12.53
CA MET A 159 -15.06 15.35 -13.41
C MET A 159 -15.02 14.80 -14.83
N LYS A 160 -15.36 13.52 -15.03
CA LYS A 160 -15.44 12.89 -16.35
C LYS A 160 -16.83 12.95 -16.99
N GLY A 161 -17.82 13.58 -16.33
CA GLY A 161 -19.19 13.58 -16.82
C GLY A 161 -19.85 12.20 -16.83
N LEU A 162 -19.35 11.27 -16.01
CA LEU A 162 -19.86 9.91 -15.84
C LEU A 162 -20.64 9.74 -14.53
N GLU A 163 -21.16 10.84 -14.00
CA GLU A 163 -21.94 10.80 -12.76
C GLU A 163 -23.21 9.98 -12.96
N VAL A 164 -23.39 8.98 -12.10
CA VAL A 164 -24.55 8.10 -12.09
C VAL A 164 -25.20 8.10 -10.71
N PRO A 165 -26.52 7.89 -10.61
CA PRO A 165 -27.19 7.67 -9.34
C PRO A 165 -26.61 6.44 -8.63
N LEU A 166 -26.63 6.43 -7.30
CA LEU A 166 -26.11 5.32 -6.50
C LEU A 166 -26.85 3.99 -6.74
N TRP A 167 -28.11 4.07 -7.20
CA TRP A 167 -28.91 2.89 -7.59
C TRP A 167 -28.57 2.38 -8.99
N ALA A 168 -27.81 3.11 -9.81
CA ALA A 168 -27.43 2.67 -11.14
C ALA A 168 -26.59 1.38 -11.08
N HIS A 169 -26.89 0.46 -11.97
CA HIS A 169 -26.16 -0.79 -12.09
C HIS A 169 -24.76 -0.57 -12.65
N VAL A 170 -23.81 -1.38 -12.24
CA VAL A 170 -22.45 -1.35 -12.78
C VAL A 170 -22.25 -2.57 -13.64
N LEU A 171 -22.02 -2.33 -14.94
CA LEU A 171 -21.71 -3.36 -15.94
C LEU A 171 -20.21 -3.40 -16.18
N VAL A 172 -19.58 -4.54 -15.96
CA VAL A 172 -18.14 -4.74 -16.23
C VAL A 172 -18.02 -5.80 -17.32
N ASN A 173 -17.50 -5.41 -18.49
CA ASN A 173 -17.36 -6.28 -19.65
C ASN A 173 -18.67 -7.03 -19.99
N GLY A 174 -19.80 -6.33 -19.87
CA GLY A 174 -21.14 -6.87 -20.13
C GLY A 174 -21.77 -7.66 -18.97
N SER A 175 -21.04 -7.94 -17.89
CA SER A 175 -21.58 -8.60 -16.70
C SER A 175 -22.15 -7.57 -15.73
N ASP A 176 -23.38 -7.79 -15.22
CA ASP A 176 -24.02 -6.94 -14.23
C ASP A 176 -23.58 -7.31 -12.81
N HIS A 177 -23.01 -6.35 -12.09
CA HIS A 177 -22.54 -6.49 -10.72
C HIS A 177 -23.49 -5.85 -9.69
N GLY A 178 -24.65 -5.38 -10.14
CA GLY A 178 -25.68 -4.75 -9.32
C GLY A 178 -25.45 -3.26 -9.07
N PRO A 179 -26.25 -2.65 -8.16
CA PRO A 179 -26.21 -1.22 -7.88
C PRO A 179 -24.87 -0.77 -7.28
N LEU A 180 -24.38 0.40 -7.70
CA LEU A 180 -23.14 1.01 -7.20
C LEU A 180 -23.14 1.18 -5.66
N GLU A 181 -24.29 1.53 -5.08
CA GLU A 181 -24.44 1.65 -3.62
C GLU A 181 -24.15 0.32 -2.91
N GLY A 182 -24.74 -0.77 -3.41
CA GLY A 182 -24.52 -2.11 -2.86
C GLY A 182 -23.06 -2.55 -2.93
N LEU A 183 -22.36 -2.22 -4.01
CA LEU A 183 -20.92 -2.48 -4.18
C LEU A 183 -20.11 -1.69 -3.15
N LEU A 184 -20.35 -0.39 -3.01
CA LEU A 184 -19.66 0.46 -2.05
C LEU A 184 -19.93 0.05 -0.59
N GLN A 185 -21.14 -0.39 -0.28
CA GLN A 185 -21.47 -0.93 1.05
C GLN A 185 -20.74 -2.24 1.33
N ARG A 186 -20.67 -3.17 0.37
CA ARG A 186 -19.89 -4.41 0.52
C ARG A 186 -18.40 -4.14 0.71
N LEU A 187 -17.83 -3.20 -0.03
CA LEU A 187 -16.45 -2.78 0.15
C LEU A 187 -16.18 -2.22 1.55
N GLY A 188 -17.13 -1.48 2.12
CA GLY A 188 -17.00 -0.93 3.48
C GLY A 188 -17.07 -1.96 4.60
N ARG A 189 -17.60 -3.15 4.33
CA ARG A 189 -17.84 -4.20 5.32
C ARG A 189 -16.78 -5.31 5.20
N ILE A 190 -15.68 -5.18 5.94
CA ILE A 190 -14.66 -6.24 6.05
C ILE A 190 -14.85 -6.95 7.37
N PRO A 191 -15.00 -8.30 7.35
CA PRO A 191 -15.08 -9.06 8.58
C PRO A 191 -13.79 -8.92 9.39
N PRO A 192 -13.85 -8.85 10.74
CA PRO A 192 -12.64 -8.78 11.55
C PRO A 192 -11.76 -10.01 11.36
N PRO A 193 -10.43 -9.89 11.44
CA PRO A 193 -9.54 -11.03 11.40
C PRO A 193 -9.66 -11.87 12.69
N ALA A 194 -9.48 -13.18 12.56
CA ALA A 194 -9.42 -14.07 13.72
C ALA A 194 -8.18 -13.82 14.59
N VAL A 195 -7.10 -13.38 13.96
CA VAL A 195 -5.85 -12.99 14.61
C VAL A 195 -5.37 -11.64 14.09
N HIS A 196 -4.69 -10.88 14.94
CA HIS A 196 -3.98 -9.68 14.58
C HIS A 196 -2.48 -9.88 14.73
N VAL A 197 -1.68 -9.09 13.99
CA VAL A 197 -0.23 -9.28 13.86
C VAL A 197 0.55 -7.98 14.00
N ALA A 198 1.85 -8.11 14.28
CA ALA A 198 2.78 -7.00 14.15
C ALA A 198 3.12 -6.76 12.67
N CYS A 199 3.09 -5.51 12.22
CA CYS A 199 3.50 -5.21 10.85
C CYS A 199 3.94 -3.76 10.65
N GLN A 200 4.67 -3.54 9.54
CA GLN A 200 5.08 -2.21 9.08
C GLN A 200 3.88 -1.36 8.58
N GLY A 201 2.85 -1.99 8.05
CA GLY A 201 1.58 -1.31 7.74
C GLY A 201 1.37 -0.93 6.29
N ASP A 202 2.41 -0.85 5.44
CA ASP A 202 2.34 -0.56 4.00
C ASP A 202 3.54 -1.18 3.25
N PRO A 203 3.71 -2.52 3.27
CA PRO A 203 4.89 -3.21 2.75
C PRO A 203 4.88 -3.31 1.22
N GLN A 204 4.78 -2.18 0.54
CA GLN A 204 4.85 -2.11 -0.93
C GLN A 204 6.31 -1.90 -1.39
N PRO A 205 6.69 -2.29 -2.62
CA PRO A 205 8.07 -2.19 -3.11
C PRO A 205 8.70 -0.79 -3.02
N ARG A 206 7.92 0.29 -3.04
CA ARG A 206 8.42 1.66 -2.83
C ARG A 206 8.83 1.95 -1.39
N ASN A 207 8.38 1.15 -0.43
CA ASN A 207 8.71 1.27 1.00
C ASN A 207 9.77 0.26 1.44
N ILE A 208 10.46 -0.37 0.48
CA ILE A 208 11.55 -1.31 0.70
C ILE A 208 12.80 -0.73 0.05
N LEU A 209 13.79 -0.33 0.86
CA LEU A 209 15.09 0.14 0.38
C LEU A 209 16.04 -1.04 0.20
N LEU A 210 16.92 -0.96 -0.79
CA LEU A 210 17.96 -1.95 -1.06
C LEU A 210 19.32 -1.30 -0.85
N ASP A 211 20.13 -1.81 0.08
CA ASP A 211 21.50 -1.34 0.24
C ASP A 211 22.48 -1.98 -0.79
N ASP A 212 23.72 -1.52 -0.78
CA ASP A 212 24.72 -1.95 -1.75
C ASP A 212 25.14 -3.43 -1.56
N GLU A 213 24.86 -4.01 -0.38
CA GLU A 213 25.08 -5.44 -0.10
C GLU A 213 23.84 -6.30 -0.44
N GLY A 214 22.80 -5.72 -1.03
CA GLY A 214 21.56 -6.41 -1.40
C GLY A 214 20.64 -6.69 -0.21
N ARG A 215 20.91 -6.14 0.97
CA ARG A 215 19.98 -6.23 2.12
C ARG A 215 18.85 -5.24 1.95
N TRP A 216 17.67 -5.63 2.37
CA TRP A 216 16.51 -4.75 2.31
C TRP A 216 16.14 -4.17 3.69
N HIS A 217 15.52 -2.99 3.66
CA HIS A 217 15.07 -2.26 4.83
C HIS A 217 13.66 -1.70 4.62
N LEU A 218 12.81 -1.76 5.65
CA LEU A 218 11.46 -1.23 5.61
C LEU A 218 11.43 0.23 6.09
N VAL A 219 10.76 1.08 5.32
CA VAL A 219 10.53 2.49 5.65
C VAL A 219 9.04 2.83 5.66
N ASP A 220 8.70 4.08 6.03
CA ASP A 220 7.33 4.61 6.11
C ASP A 220 6.43 3.87 7.11
N TRP A 221 6.76 4.03 8.40
CA TRP A 221 6.08 3.37 9.53
C TRP A 221 4.81 4.08 10.00
N GLU A 222 4.26 4.97 9.21
CA GLU A 222 3.05 5.76 9.54
C GLU A 222 1.87 4.86 9.99
N TRP A 223 1.83 3.63 9.49
CA TRP A 223 0.78 2.66 9.76
C TRP A 223 1.26 1.40 10.48
N SER A 224 2.48 1.42 11.00
CA SER A 224 3.04 0.29 11.74
C SER A 224 2.32 0.06 13.07
N GLY A 225 2.38 -1.16 13.57
CA GLY A 225 1.84 -1.50 14.89
C GLY A 225 1.69 -2.99 15.13
N LEU A 226 1.30 -3.32 16.37
CA LEU A 226 1.18 -4.71 16.87
C LEU A 226 -0.20 -5.32 16.65
N HIS A 227 -1.21 -4.52 16.22
CA HIS A 227 -2.60 -4.96 16.12
C HIS A 227 -3.16 -4.68 14.73
N GLN A 228 -2.52 -5.25 13.72
CA GLN A 228 -2.88 -5.04 12.32
C GLN A 228 -3.58 -6.24 11.72
N ASP A 229 -4.39 -5.99 10.69
CA ASP A 229 -5.01 -7.03 9.89
C ASP A 229 -3.99 -7.55 8.86
N TRP A 230 -3.54 -8.78 9.02
CA TRP A 230 -2.58 -9.41 8.13
C TRP A 230 -3.07 -9.52 6.67
N ARG A 231 -4.40 -9.65 6.45
CA ARG A 231 -4.99 -9.71 5.12
C ARG A 231 -4.83 -8.39 4.37
N MET A 232 -4.89 -7.27 5.12
CA MET A 232 -4.59 -5.94 4.57
C MET A 232 -3.11 -5.84 4.19
N MET A 233 -2.19 -6.49 4.93
CA MET A 233 -0.77 -6.51 4.56
C MET A 233 -0.55 -7.32 3.29
N ILE A 234 -1.14 -8.50 3.18
CA ILE A 234 -1.08 -9.31 1.96
C ILE A 234 -1.69 -8.55 0.77
N SER A 235 -2.77 -7.81 0.97
CA SER A 235 -3.34 -6.99 -0.10
C SER A 235 -2.36 -5.94 -0.67
N HIS A 236 -1.45 -5.40 0.16
CA HIS A 236 -0.38 -4.52 -0.34
C HIS A 236 0.64 -5.27 -1.18
N LEU A 237 1.00 -6.49 -0.77
CA LEU A 237 1.96 -7.31 -1.49
C LEU A 237 1.41 -7.78 -2.85
N VAL A 238 0.14 -8.18 -2.90
CA VAL A 238 -0.52 -8.60 -4.15
C VAL A 238 -0.96 -7.39 -4.96
N GLY A 239 -1.64 -6.45 -4.32
CA GLY A 239 -2.29 -5.32 -4.97
C GLY A 239 -1.33 -4.35 -5.63
N TRP A 240 -0.11 -4.18 -5.10
CA TRP A 240 0.93 -3.39 -5.76
C TRP A 240 1.17 -3.86 -7.20
N TRP A 241 1.46 -5.15 -7.37
CA TRP A 241 1.77 -5.72 -8.67
C TRP A 241 0.56 -5.69 -9.61
N HIS A 242 -0.62 -5.90 -9.06
CA HIS A 242 -1.86 -5.81 -9.82
C HIS A 242 -2.13 -4.39 -10.32
N VAL A 243 -1.91 -3.39 -9.47
CA VAL A 243 -2.02 -1.98 -9.86
C VAL A 243 -0.98 -1.60 -10.91
N GLU A 244 0.30 -1.95 -10.71
CA GLU A 244 1.36 -1.62 -11.68
C GLU A 244 1.12 -2.29 -13.05
N ASP A 245 0.62 -3.53 -13.09
CA ASP A 245 0.24 -4.18 -14.35
C ASP A 245 -0.87 -3.40 -15.07
N LEU A 246 -1.93 -3.02 -14.36
CA LEU A 246 -3.01 -2.22 -14.92
C LEU A 246 -2.53 -0.86 -15.40
N LEU A 247 -1.69 -0.16 -14.63
CA LEU A 247 -1.17 1.16 -14.99
C LEU A 247 -0.31 1.13 -16.27
N THR A 248 0.35 0.01 -16.53
CA THR A 248 1.29 -0.12 -17.67
C THR A 248 0.67 -0.74 -18.92
N THR A 249 -0.40 -1.53 -18.79
CA THR A 249 -0.89 -2.36 -19.89
C THR A 249 -2.36 -2.21 -20.19
N ALA A 250 -3.16 -1.72 -19.24
CA ALA A 250 -4.59 -1.71 -19.41
C ALA A 250 -5.06 -0.45 -20.13
N HIS A 251 -6.03 -0.66 -21.02
CA HIS A 251 -6.80 0.38 -21.68
C HIS A 251 -8.27 0.04 -21.57
N GLY A 252 -9.12 1.03 -21.34
CA GLY A 252 -10.54 0.76 -21.25
C GLY A 252 -11.40 1.99 -21.47
N GLU A 253 -12.68 1.75 -21.69
CA GLU A 253 -13.69 2.77 -21.89
C GLU A 253 -14.74 2.71 -20.77
N ALA A 254 -15.12 3.86 -20.28
CA ALA A 254 -16.21 4.02 -19.32
C ALA A 254 -17.30 4.89 -19.95
N THR A 255 -18.55 4.42 -19.88
CA THR A 255 -19.72 5.18 -20.32
C THR A 255 -20.80 5.17 -19.23
N ALA A 256 -21.62 6.19 -19.20
CA ALA A 256 -22.72 6.32 -18.24
C ALA A 256 -24.05 6.55 -18.96
N SER A 257 -25.09 5.94 -18.42
CA SER A 257 -26.48 6.20 -18.71
C SER A 257 -27.23 6.48 -17.41
N PRO A 258 -28.48 6.97 -17.44
CA PRO A 258 -29.25 7.19 -16.20
C PRO A 258 -29.40 5.96 -15.31
N SER A 259 -29.30 4.75 -15.89
CA SER A 259 -29.52 3.48 -15.16
C SER A 259 -28.26 2.62 -15.00
N ALA A 260 -27.14 2.94 -15.70
CA ALA A 260 -25.96 2.10 -15.69
C ALA A 260 -24.66 2.88 -15.88
N LEU A 261 -23.62 2.42 -15.19
CA LEU A 261 -22.21 2.71 -15.47
C LEU A 261 -21.58 1.49 -16.13
N THR A 262 -21.13 1.65 -17.37
CA THR A 262 -20.53 0.56 -18.15
C THR A 262 -19.02 0.74 -18.23
N LEU A 263 -18.29 -0.31 -17.90
CA LEU A 263 -16.81 -0.36 -17.85
C LEU A 263 -16.35 -1.51 -18.75
N ASN A 264 -15.67 -1.18 -19.84
CA ASN A 264 -15.12 -2.15 -20.78
C ASN A 264 -13.60 -2.05 -20.81
N TYR A 265 -12.92 -3.15 -20.55
CA TYR A 265 -11.45 -3.24 -20.60
C TYR A 265 -11.02 -4.69 -20.78
N PRO A 266 -9.85 -4.97 -21.37
CA PRO A 266 -9.31 -6.31 -21.41
C PRO A 266 -8.94 -6.76 -19.98
N PRO A 267 -9.32 -7.98 -19.57
CA PRO A 267 -8.98 -8.49 -18.24
C PRO A 267 -7.45 -8.54 -18.08
N PRO A 268 -6.92 -8.27 -16.86
CA PRO A 268 -5.50 -8.37 -16.61
C PRO A 268 -5.00 -9.79 -16.87
N ASN A 269 -3.76 -9.90 -17.37
CA ASN A 269 -3.13 -11.18 -17.59
C ASN A 269 -2.40 -11.65 -16.31
N PRO A 270 -2.94 -12.65 -15.59
CA PRO A 270 -2.36 -13.09 -14.33
C PRO A 270 -0.95 -13.68 -14.48
N THR A 271 -0.54 -14.09 -15.68
CA THR A 271 0.82 -14.64 -15.87
C THR A 271 1.90 -13.60 -15.73
N ARG A 272 1.62 -12.33 -15.97
CA ARG A 272 2.60 -11.21 -15.86
C ARG A 272 3.00 -10.91 -14.44
N THR A 273 2.06 -11.04 -13.51
CA THR A 273 2.29 -10.74 -12.09
C THR A 273 2.51 -11.98 -11.24
N ARG A 274 2.33 -13.19 -11.79
CA ARG A 274 2.35 -14.46 -11.06
C ARG A 274 3.61 -14.65 -10.21
N GLY A 275 4.79 -14.39 -10.77
CA GLY A 275 6.07 -14.53 -10.05
C GLY A 275 6.15 -13.65 -8.81
N TRP A 276 5.53 -12.47 -8.87
CA TRP A 276 5.52 -11.48 -7.80
C TRP A 276 4.42 -11.71 -6.76
N THR A 277 3.26 -12.21 -7.18
CA THR A 277 2.10 -12.40 -6.30
C THR A 277 2.10 -13.75 -5.60
N THR A 278 2.68 -14.80 -6.22
CA THR A 278 2.71 -16.16 -5.67
C THR A 278 3.28 -16.24 -4.25
N PRO A 279 4.41 -15.59 -3.89
CA PRO A 279 4.90 -15.64 -2.52
C PRO A 279 3.89 -15.11 -1.50
N ALA A 280 3.22 -14.01 -1.82
CA ALA A 280 2.22 -13.39 -0.95
C ALA A 280 0.96 -14.27 -0.80
N LEU A 281 0.55 -14.95 -1.86
CA LEU A 281 -0.58 -15.90 -1.82
C LEU A 281 -0.23 -17.16 -1.03
N HIS A 282 1.01 -17.64 -1.10
CA HIS A 282 1.48 -18.70 -0.20
C HIS A 282 1.45 -18.25 1.28
N ALA A 283 1.85 -17.01 1.57
CA ALA A 283 1.72 -16.44 2.91
C ALA A 283 0.24 -16.39 3.36
N PHE A 284 -0.68 -16.02 2.46
CA PHE A 284 -2.12 -16.06 2.73
C PHE A 284 -2.58 -17.45 3.15
N HIS A 285 -2.21 -18.48 2.39
CA HIS A 285 -2.61 -19.87 2.70
C HIS A 285 -2.03 -20.38 4.02
N ARG A 286 -0.84 -19.94 4.43
CA ARG A 286 -0.30 -20.30 5.76
C ARG A 286 -1.01 -19.61 6.91
N MET A 287 -1.39 -18.34 6.73
CA MET A 287 -2.03 -17.55 7.78
C MET A 287 -3.52 -17.85 7.94
N THR A 288 -4.21 -18.27 6.88
CA THR A 288 -5.66 -18.50 6.95
C THR A 288 -5.97 -19.85 7.59
N ASN A 289 -6.99 -19.84 8.46
CA ASN A 289 -7.56 -21.07 8.98
C ASN A 289 -8.61 -21.61 7.98
N PRO A 290 -8.64 -22.91 7.65
CA PRO A 290 -9.66 -23.47 6.76
C PRO A 290 -11.11 -23.09 7.11
N ALA A 291 -11.43 -22.97 8.41
CA ALA A 291 -12.75 -22.56 8.88
C ALA A 291 -13.10 -21.08 8.55
N HIS A 292 -12.11 -20.23 8.23
CA HIS A 292 -12.29 -18.81 7.93
C HIS A 292 -11.85 -18.45 6.51
N HIS A 293 -11.47 -19.44 5.69
CA HIS A 293 -10.86 -19.23 4.38
C HIS A 293 -11.64 -18.24 3.50
N ASP A 294 -12.93 -18.46 3.32
CA ASP A 294 -13.78 -17.61 2.47
C ASP A 294 -13.93 -16.18 3.02
N GLN A 295 -13.98 -16.02 4.35
CA GLN A 295 -14.02 -14.71 4.98
C GLN A 295 -12.70 -13.96 4.79
N ASP A 296 -11.57 -14.65 4.95
CA ASP A 296 -10.25 -14.08 4.79
C ASP A 296 -9.98 -13.73 3.32
N LEU A 297 -10.39 -14.58 2.38
CA LEU A 297 -10.30 -14.31 0.95
C LEU A 297 -11.16 -13.10 0.55
N THR A 298 -12.39 -13.03 1.07
CA THR A 298 -13.27 -11.87 0.87
C THR A 298 -12.63 -10.59 1.41
N ALA A 299 -12.01 -10.64 2.59
CA ALA A 299 -11.32 -9.49 3.18
C ALA A 299 -10.09 -9.07 2.35
N LEU A 300 -9.28 -10.03 1.91
CA LEU A 300 -8.13 -9.79 1.04
C LEU A 300 -8.57 -9.10 -0.27
N ALA A 301 -9.58 -9.63 -0.93
CA ALA A 301 -10.11 -9.08 -2.18
C ALA A 301 -10.64 -7.64 -2.00
N ARG A 302 -11.39 -7.38 -0.91
CA ARG A 302 -11.89 -6.02 -0.61
C ARG A 302 -10.78 -5.05 -0.24
N HIS A 303 -9.74 -5.49 0.47
CA HIS A 303 -8.57 -4.65 0.73
C HIS A 303 -7.83 -4.33 -0.57
N THR A 304 -7.68 -5.29 -1.49
CA THR A 304 -7.08 -5.09 -2.81
C THR A 304 -7.92 -4.15 -3.68
N ALA A 305 -9.24 -4.33 -3.69
CA ALA A 305 -10.17 -3.42 -4.38
C ALA A 305 -10.04 -1.97 -3.89
N MET A 306 -9.83 -1.76 -2.59
CA MET A 306 -9.59 -0.41 -2.06
C MET A 306 -8.28 0.21 -2.52
N LEU A 307 -7.23 -0.59 -2.74
CA LEU A 307 -5.99 -0.09 -3.34
C LEU A 307 -6.23 0.38 -4.77
N LEU A 308 -6.96 -0.39 -5.57
CA LEU A 308 -7.35 -0.02 -6.93
C LEU A 308 -8.18 1.27 -6.95
N LEU A 309 -9.19 1.39 -6.09
CA LEU A 309 -10.01 2.61 -6.00
C LEU A 309 -9.20 3.85 -5.60
N ARG A 310 -8.14 3.70 -4.81
CA ARG A 310 -7.23 4.80 -4.47
C ARG A 310 -6.53 5.37 -5.70
N GLU A 311 -6.29 4.53 -6.70
CA GLU A 311 -5.59 4.92 -7.94
C GLU A 311 -6.54 5.47 -9.02
N VAL A 312 -7.86 5.31 -8.88
CA VAL A 312 -8.87 5.82 -9.83
C VAL A 312 -8.69 7.31 -10.18
N PRO A 313 -8.37 8.23 -9.23
CA PRO A 313 -8.13 9.63 -9.56
C PRO A 313 -7.00 9.89 -10.56
N ARG A 314 -6.05 8.95 -10.75
CA ARG A 314 -5.02 9.07 -11.80
C ARG A 314 -5.63 9.18 -13.19
N SER A 315 -6.78 8.58 -13.41
CA SER A 315 -7.50 8.68 -14.68
C SER A 315 -7.99 10.10 -15.02
N LEU A 316 -7.90 11.05 -14.09
CA LEU A 316 -8.16 12.47 -14.37
C LEU A 316 -7.03 13.11 -15.18
N ASP A 317 -5.81 12.58 -15.12
CA ASP A 317 -4.73 12.98 -16.02
C ASP A 317 -5.10 12.59 -17.45
N THR A 318 -4.90 13.53 -18.38
CA THR A 318 -5.19 13.33 -19.81
C THR A 318 -4.42 12.14 -20.39
N ALA A 319 -3.18 11.94 -19.96
CA ALA A 319 -2.35 10.82 -20.38
C ALA A 319 -2.81 9.45 -19.82
N GLN A 320 -3.59 9.46 -18.74
CA GLN A 320 -4.04 8.26 -18.04
C GLN A 320 -5.57 8.09 -18.03
N CYS A 321 -6.28 8.84 -18.88
CA CYS A 321 -7.75 8.82 -18.92
C CYS A 321 -8.35 7.43 -19.20
N HIS A 322 -7.60 6.56 -19.89
CA HIS A 322 -7.98 5.18 -20.23
C HIS A 322 -7.96 4.22 -19.03
N LEU A 323 -7.43 4.63 -17.87
CA LEU A 323 -7.28 3.77 -16.69
C LEU A 323 -8.55 3.67 -15.83
N LEU A 324 -9.54 4.53 -16.03
CA LEU A 324 -10.75 4.51 -15.19
C LEU A 324 -11.45 3.15 -15.23
N ALA A 325 -11.73 2.64 -16.43
CA ALA A 325 -12.47 1.39 -16.57
C ALA A 325 -11.69 0.18 -16.01
N PRO A 326 -10.38 0.00 -16.27
CA PRO A 326 -9.61 -1.09 -15.69
C PRO A 326 -9.53 -1.03 -14.17
N LEU A 327 -9.18 0.13 -13.59
CA LEU A 327 -9.02 0.27 -12.13
C LEU A 327 -10.34 0.07 -11.39
N LEU A 328 -11.40 0.73 -11.85
CA LEU A 328 -12.72 0.61 -11.24
C LEU A 328 -13.34 -0.76 -11.50
N GLY A 329 -13.25 -1.27 -12.72
CA GLY A 329 -13.80 -2.57 -13.09
C GLY A 329 -13.17 -3.72 -12.33
N GLU A 330 -11.83 -3.73 -12.17
CA GLU A 330 -11.15 -4.73 -11.35
C GLU A 330 -11.53 -4.62 -9.87
N ALA A 331 -11.64 -3.39 -9.34
CA ALA A 331 -12.09 -3.21 -7.97
C ALA A 331 -13.50 -3.80 -7.76
N ILE A 332 -14.42 -3.60 -8.72
CA ILE A 332 -15.78 -4.14 -8.67
C ILE A 332 -15.77 -5.66 -8.77
N ARG A 333 -15.00 -6.22 -9.70
CA ARG A 333 -14.86 -7.67 -9.84
C ARG A 333 -14.39 -8.33 -8.54
N LEU A 334 -13.41 -7.75 -7.85
CA LEU A 334 -12.88 -8.25 -6.59
C LEU A 334 -13.88 -8.12 -5.43
N ILE A 335 -14.75 -7.10 -5.45
CA ILE A 335 -15.82 -6.94 -4.44
C ILE A 335 -16.88 -8.03 -4.59
N ASP A 336 -17.22 -8.37 -5.82
CA ASP A 336 -18.31 -9.29 -6.14
C ASP A 336 -17.87 -10.76 -6.12
N ALA A 337 -16.71 -11.06 -6.68
CA ALA A 337 -16.13 -12.40 -6.75
C ALA A 337 -14.67 -12.39 -6.27
N PRO A 338 -14.37 -12.77 -5.03
CA PRO A 338 -13.01 -12.69 -4.47
C PRO A 338 -12.01 -13.71 -5.04
N HIS A 339 -12.49 -14.78 -5.70
CA HIS A 339 -11.66 -15.87 -6.21
C HIS A 339 -10.59 -15.52 -7.29
N PRO A 340 -10.72 -14.44 -8.08
CA PRO A 340 -9.71 -14.10 -9.09
C PRO A 340 -8.30 -13.83 -8.56
N LEU A 341 -8.14 -13.54 -7.28
CA LEU A 341 -6.82 -13.35 -6.67
C LEU A 341 -6.04 -14.66 -6.50
N LEU A 342 -6.72 -15.79 -6.46
CA LEU A 342 -6.08 -17.09 -6.35
C LEU A 342 -5.77 -17.64 -7.75
N PRO A 343 -4.60 -18.26 -7.96
CA PRO A 343 -4.39 -19.00 -9.20
C PRO A 343 -5.47 -20.10 -9.31
N PRO A 344 -5.94 -20.40 -10.52
CA PRO A 344 -6.81 -21.55 -10.70
C PRO A 344 -6.11 -22.76 -10.07
N SER A 345 -6.82 -23.48 -9.21
CA SER A 345 -6.33 -24.73 -8.60
C SER A 345 -5.77 -25.58 -9.72
N ALA A 346 -4.51 -25.93 -9.65
CA ALA A 346 -3.93 -26.93 -10.54
C ALA A 346 -4.66 -28.25 -10.22
N ASN A 347 -5.64 -28.58 -11.06
CA ASN A 347 -6.26 -29.91 -11.10
C ASN A 347 -5.26 -30.91 -11.63
#